data_1faecbf7fc129c1a929da0aed0fb288a
#
_entry.id   1faecbf7fc129c1a929da0aed0fb288a
#
_cell.length_a   1.000
_cell.length_b   1.000
_cell.length_c   1.000
_cell.angle_alpha   90.00
_cell.angle_beta   90.00
_cell.angle_gamma   90.00
#
_symmetry.space_group_name_H-M   'P 1'
#
loop_
_entity.id
_entity.type
_entity.pdbx_description
1 polymer ?
#
loop_
_entity_poly.entity_id
_entity_poly.type
_entity_poly.pdbx_seq_one_letter_code
_entity_poly.pdbx_strand_id
1 'polypeptide(L)'
;DNTNIKFQISIAQKLTKSTLPWGTYLYLYYTQKVFWNVLQNSMPMTDLNFNPGIGLNKPLFVKNRFVGSLSLQIEHESNGRDGDESRSWNKISFGGSIMVDPQFVVFGKYWIPIIDGVNNKDILKYCGIYQFGWQVHSVNRKFATSITLVKRQGWNLNYNVILEAAYRFSTKSNQYLFAQFYSGYGEGLLAYKEYHQQLRIGIVIKPTLFSEY
;
A
#
# COMPACT_ATOMS: atom_id res chain seq x y z
N ASP A 1 21.94 3.18 -14.34
CA ASP A 1 21.86 3.96 -13.09
C ASP A 1 20.50 3.77 -12.47
N ASN A 2 20.42 2.94 -11.41
CA ASN A 2 19.17 2.54 -10.77
C ASN A 2 18.83 3.38 -9.52
N THR A 3 19.24 4.63 -9.47
CA THR A 3 18.98 5.50 -8.32
C THR A 3 17.72 6.30 -8.55
N ASN A 4 16.60 5.83 -8.02
CA ASN A 4 15.37 6.58 -8.00
C ASN A 4 14.91 6.88 -6.57
N ILE A 5 14.34 8.05 -6.39
CA ILE A 5 13.60 8.40 -5.19
C ILE A 5 12.15 7.95 -5.39
N LYS A 6 11.62 7.23 -4.39
CA LYS A 6 10.19 6.93 -4.30
C LYS A 6 9.56 7.90 -3.31
N PHE A 7 8.56 8.61 -3.77
CA PHE A 7 7.71 9.45 -2.94
C PHE A 7 6.30 8.88 -2.94
N GLN A 8 5.69 8.76 -1.75
CA GLN A 8 4.33 8.25 -1.64
C GLN A 8 3.54 9.09 -0.64
N ILE A 9 2.33 9.48 -1.06
CA ILE A 9 1.31 10.06 -0.18
C ILE A 9 0.11 9.13 -0.19
N SER A 10 -0.38 8.77 1.01
CA SER A 10 -1.64 8.05 1.19
C SER A 10 -2.49 8.81 2.18
N ILE A 11 -3.73 9.12 1.79
CA ILE A 11 -4.71 9.82 2.63
C ILE A 11 -6.01 9.05 2.66
N ALA A 12 -6.71 9.11 3.79
CA ALA A 12 -8.05 8.60 3.94
C ALA A 12 -8.91 9.65 4.63
N GLN A 13 -10.05 9.98 4.05
CA GLN A 13 -11.00 10.93 4.58
C GLN A 13 -12.32 10.25 4.90
N LYS A 14 -12.72 10.24 6.17
CA LYS A 14 -14.03 9.79 6.57
C LYS A 14 -15.10 10.78 6.07
N LEU A 15 -16.08 10.28 5.33
CA LEU A 15 -17.15 11.10 4.75
C LEU A 15 -18.42 11.14 5.61
N THR A 16 -18.73 10.08 6.36
CA THR A 16 -19.94 10.01 7.20
C THR A 16 -19.64 10.41 8.65
N LYS A 17 -20.50 11.24 9.22
CA LYS A 17 -20.42 11.62 10.64
C LYS A 17 -20.96 10.52 11.57
N SER A 18 -22.04 9.85 11.17
CA SER A 18 -22.66 8.74 11.90
C SER A 18 -22.28 7.40 11.30
N THR A 19 -22.54 6.33 12.05
CA THR A 19 -22.40 4.96 11.55
C THR A 19 -23.48 4.66 10.50
N LEU A 20 -23.07 3.99 9.44
CA LEU A 20 -23.94 3.35 8.48
C LEU A 20 -24.34 1.94 8.98
N PRO A 21 -25.25 1.22 8.29
CA PRO A 21 -25.60 -0.14 8.66
C PRO A 21 -24.37 -1.02 8.93
N TRP A 22 -24.49 -1.98 9.84
CA TRP A 22 -23.42 -2.86 10.34
C TRP A 22 -22.27 -2.15 11.08
N GLY A 23 -22.44 -0.90 11.49
CA GLY A 23 -21.40 -0.13 12.18
C GLY A 23 -20.26 0.30 11.28
N THR A 24 -20.55 0.53 10.01
CA THR A 24 -19.57 0.96 9.00
C THR A 24 -19.50 2.46 8.85
N TYR A 25 -18.43 2.94 8.22
CA TYR A 25 -18.23 4.34 7.84
C TYR A 25 -17.79 4.39 6.38
N LEU A 26 -18.23 5.42 5.66
CA LEU A 26 -17.81 5.69 4.29
C LEU A 26 -16.52 6.52 4.32
N TYR A 27 -15.53 6.09 3.52
CA TYR A 27 -14.24 6.74 3.37
C TYR A 27 -13.91 7.00 1.91
N LEU A 28 -13.25 8.10 1.67
CA LEU A 28 -12.52 8.38 0.43
C LEU A 28 -11.04 8.06 0.69
N TYR A 29 -10.43 7.32 -0.22
CA TYR A 29 -9.01 6.96 -0.18
C TYR A 29 -8.29 7.53 -1.39
N TYR A 30 -7.06 7.91 -1.20
CA TYR A 30 -6.19 8.31 -2.28
C TYR A 30 -4.75 7.96 -1.95
N THR A 31 -4.09 7.24 -2.86
CA THR A 31 -2.66 7.00 -2.81
C THR A 31 -2.02 7.46 -4.10
N GLN A 32 -0.93 8.18 -3.98
CA GLN A 32 -0.06 8.55 -5.10
C GLN A 32 1.34 8.05 -4.83
N LYS A 33 1.91 7.31 -5.78
CA LYS A 33 3.33 6.93 -5.80
C LYS A 33 4.00 7.63 -6.97
N VAL A 34 5.19 8.16 -6.72
CA VAL A 34 6.02 8.83 -7.73
C VAL A 34 7.42 8.23 -7.67
N PHE A 35 7.93 7.84 -8.83
CA PHE A 35 9.32 7.43 -9.01
C PHE A 35 10.07 8.51 -9.75
N TRP A 36 11.12 9.01 -9.14
CA TRP A 36 11.82 10.21 -9.59
C TRP A 36 13.31 9.92 -9.71
N ASN A 37 13.86 10.04 -10.93
CA ASN A 37 15.28 9.85 -11.19
C ASN A 37 16.03 11.18 -11.03
N VAL A 38 16.45 11.49 -9.82
CA VAL A 38 17.10 12.78 -9.47
C VAL A 38 18.53 12.90 -9.94
N LEU A 39 19.17 11.81 -10.37
CA LEU A 39 20.55 11.81 -10.85
C LEU A 39 20.64 11.89 -12.39
N GLN A 40 19.52 11.84 -13.09
CA GLN A 40 19.47 11.99 -14.53
C GLN A 40 19.32 13.47 -14.92
N ASN A 41 19.88 13.83 -16.08
CA ASN A 41 19.67 15.16 -16.65
C ASN A 41 18.18 15.48 -16.74
N SER A 42 17.80 16.73 -16.38
CA SER A 42 16.40 17.19 -16.26
C SER A 42 15.57 16.50 -15.16
N MET A 43 16.16 15.64 -14.33
CA MET A 43 15.51 14.98 -13.17
C MET A 43 14.09 14.50 -13.48
N PRO A 44 13.88 13.59 -14.44
CA PRO A 44 12.53 13.22 -14.86
C PRO A 44 11.80 12.40 -13.78
N MET A 45 10.51 12.66 -13.62
CA MET A 45 9.60 11.73 -12.93
C MET A 45 9.29 10.62 -13.92
N THR A 46 9.79 9.42 -13.63
CA THR A 46 9.73 8.27 -14.55
C THR A 46 8.38 7.59 -14.54
N ASP A 47 7.73 7.51 -13.37
CA ASP A 47 6.40 6.93 -13.23
C ASP A 47 5.60 7.63 -12.13
N LEU A 48 4.33 7.93 -12.41
CA LEU A 48 3.36 8.50 -11.48
C LEU A 48 2.18 7.54 -11.41
N ASN A 49 1.86 7.04 -10.23
CA ASN A 49 0.74 6.13 -10.06
C ASN A 49 -0.30 6.74 -9.13
N PHE A 50 -1.53 6.82 -9.61
CA PHE A 50 -2.68 7.42 -8.94
C PHE A 50 -3.64 6.30 -8.55
N ASN A 51 -4.02 6.24 -7.28
CA ASN A 51 -4.96 5.23 -6.81
C ASN A 51 -6.05 5.87 -5.94
N PRO A 52 -7.06 6.54 -6.54
CA PRO A 52 -8.27 6.94 -5.85
C PRO A 52 -9.16 5.76 -5.55
N GLY A 53 -9.90 5.83 -4.45
CA GLY A 53 -10.87 4.82 -4.06
C GLY A 53 -11.91 5.36 -3.10
N ILE A 54 -13.04 4.66 -3.05
CA ILE A 54 -14.11 4.91 -2.07
C ILE A 54 -14.50 3.58 -1.46
N GLY A 55 -14.84 3.57 -0.18
CA GLY A 55 -15.20 2.32 0.45
C GLY A 55 -15.76 2.46 1.85
N LEU A 56 -16.23 1.33 2.35
CA LEU A 56 -16.72 1.18 3.70
C LEU A 56 -15.61 0.60 4.58
N ASN A 57 -15.47 1.17 5.76
CA ASN A 57 -14.60 0.64 6.81
C ASN A 57 -15.43 0.31 8.04
N LYS A 58 -15.19 -0.86 8.62
CA LYS A 58 -15.80 -1.33 9.87
C LYS A 58 -14.73 -1.53 10.93
N PRO A 59 -14.66 -0.66 11.96
CA PRO A 59 -13.78 -0.92 13.09
C PRO A 59 -14.30 -2.11 13.90
N LEU A 60 -13.38 -2.93 14.38
CA LEU A 60 -13.65 -4.12 15.18
C LEU A 60 -13.27 -3.85 16.64
N PHE A 61 -14.17 -4.22 17.55
CA PHE A 61 -13.96 -4.05 18.98
C PHE A 61 -14.23 -5.37 19.73
N VAL A 62 -13.38 -5.66 20.70
CA VAL A 62 -13.57 -6.74 21.68
C VAL A 62 -13.51 -6.12 23.07
N LYS A 63 -14.56 -6.29 23.88
CA LYS A 63 -14.67 -5.70 25.21
C LYS A 63 -14.37 -4.17 25.21
N ASN A 64 -14.93 -3.44 24.24
CA ASN A 64 -14.72 -1.99 24.02
C ASN A 64 -13.28 -1.59 23.68
N ARG A 65 -12.40 -2.53 23.37
CA ARG A 65 -11.05 -2.23 22.88
C ARG A 65 -11.01 -2.43 21.37
N PHE A 66 -10.48 -1.46 20.66
CA PHE A 66 -10.23 -1.58 19.23
C PHE A 66 -9.20 -2.68 18.97
N VAL A 67 -9.55 -3.61 18.09
CA VAL A 67 -8.70 -4.77 17.76
C VAL A 67 -8.39 -4.87 16.27
N GLY A 68 -8.96 -4.02 15.43
CA GLY A 68 -8.70 -4.07 14.00
C GLY A 68 -9.81 -3.45 13.17
N SER A 69 -9.75 -3.65 11.87
CA SER A 69 -10.75 -3.13 10.94
C SER A 69 -10.97 -4.08 9.76
N LEU A 70 -12.14 -3.96 9.14
CA LEU A 70 -12.45 -4.55 7.84
C LEU A 70 -12.79 -3.44 6.87
N SER A 71 -12.42 -3.60 5.61
CA SER A 71 -12.73 -2.65 4.55
C SER A 71 -13.27 -3.33 3.30
N LEU A 72 -14.18 -2.64 2.63
CA LEU A 72 -14.64 -2.95 1.28
C LEU A 72 -14.44 -1.69 0.45
N GLN A 73 -13.69 -1.76 -0.64
CA GLN A 73 -13.29 -0.60 -1.43
C GLN A 73 -13.52 -0.84 -2.91
N ILE A 74 -13.88 0.22 -3.63
CA ILE A 74 -13.79 0.30 -5.09
C ILE A 74 -12.63 1.24 -5.38
N GLU A 75 -11.65 0.76 -6.13
CA GLU A 75 -10.41 1.47 -6.38
C GLU A 75 -10.14 1.55 -7.88
N HIS A 76 -9.63 2.68 -8.32
CA HIS A 76 -9.01 2.85 -9.63
C HIS A 76 -7.51 3.04 -9.44
N GLU A 77 -6.71 2.41 -10.28
CA GLU A 77 -5.25 2.65 -10.30
C GLU A 77 -4.79 2.90 -11.73
N SER A 78 -4.08 4.01 -11.94
CA SER A 78 -3.60 4.40 -13.27
C SER A 78 -2.29 5.20 -13.16
N ASN A 79 -1.53 5.22 -14.28
CA ASN A 79 -0.31 6.02 -14.36
C ASN A 79 -0.51 7.41 -15.02
N GLY A 80 -1.73 7.76 -15.40
CA GLY A 80 -2.06 9.06 -15.99
C GLY A 80 -1.44 9.32 -17.36
N ARG A 81 -0.91 8.29 -18.03
CA ARG A 81 -0.38 8.38 -19.38
C ARG A 81 -1.41 7.96 -20.42
N ASP A 82 -1.19 8.35 -21.67
CA ASP A 82 -1.98 7.98 -22.83
C ASP A 82 -1.23 7.02 -23.78
N GLY A 83 -1.88 6.62 -24.87
CA GLY A 83 -1.31 5.75 -25.90
C GLY A 83 -0.73 4.44 -25.34
N ASP A 84 0.40 4.03 -25.88
CA ASP A 84 1.05 2.75 -25.54
C ASP A 84 1.62 2.70 -24.12
N GLU A 85 1.83 3.84 -23.48
CA GLU A 85 2.30 3.93 -22.10
C GLU A 85 1.18 3.93 -21.07
N SER A 86 -0.08 4.01 -21.49
CA SER A 86 -1.24 4.00 -20.60
C SER A 86 -1.35 2.67 -19.86
N ARG A 87 -1.48 2.75 -18.52
CA ARG A 87 -1.74 1.60 -17.65
C ARG A 87 -2.83 1.97 -16.67
N SER A 88 -3.90 1.18 -16.66
CA SER A 88 -5.01 1.38 -15.72
C SER A 88 -5.73 0.08 -15.41
N TRP A 89 -6.30 -0.01 -14.25
CA TRP A 89 -7.20 -1.08 -13.82
C TRP A 89 -8.07 -0.65 -12.64
N ASN A 90 -9.22 -1.31 -12.50
CA ASN A 90 -10.13 -1.12 -11.38
C ASN A 90 -10.14 -2.37 -10.50
N LYS A 91 -10.48 -2.20 -9.24
CA LYS A 91 -10.51 -3.29 -8.24
C LYS A 91 -11.69 -3.11 -7.30
N ILE A 92 -12.34 -4.22 -6.97
CA ILE A 92 -13.18 -4.32 -5.78
C ILE A 92 -12.35 -5.03 -4.74
N SER A 93 -11.97 -4.35 -3.68
CA SER A 93 -11.01 -4.83 -2.68
C SER A 93 -11.67 -5.10 -1.34
N PHE A 94 -11.31 -6.23 -0.73
CA PHE A 94 -11.68 -6.61 0.63
C PHE A 94 -10.39 -6.63 1.46
N GLY A 95 -10.33 -5.80 2.46
CA GLY A 95 -9.16 -5.67 3.32
C GLY A 95 -9.50 -5.84 4.79
N GLY A 96 -8.48 -6.09 5.57
CA GLY A 96 -8.62 -6.12 7.01
C GLY A 96 -7.29 -6.20 7.73
N SER A 97 -7.33 -5.77 8.99
CA SER A 97 -6.21 -5.89 9.92
C SER A 97 -6.72 -6.32 11.29
N ILE A 98 -5.93 -7.12 11.98
CA ILE A 98 -6.22 -7.56 13.35
C ILE A 98 -4.98 -7.39 14.20
N MET A 99 -5.14 -6.72 15.32
CA MET A 99 -4.16 -6.63 16.39
C MET A 99 -4.26 -7.90 17.23
N VAL A 100 -3.33 -8.83 17.02
CA VAL A 100 -3.25 -10.09 17.78
C VAL A 100 -2.81 -9.80 19.21
N ASP A 101 -1.85 -8.89 19.37
CA ASP A 101 -1.48 -8.25 20.62
C ASP A 101 -1.06 -6.79 20.38
N PRO A 102 -0.82 -5.98 21.44
CA PRO A 102 -0.47 -4.56 21.28
C PRO A 102 0.77 -4.27 20.44
N GLN A 103 1.60 -5.29 20.17
CA GLN A 103 2.84 -5.17 19.41
C GLN A 103 2.77 -5.86 18.04
N PHE A 104 1.77 -6.72 17.83
CA PHE A 104 1.69 -7.56 16.64
C PHE A 104 0.36 -7.40 15.91
N VAL A 105 0.43 -6.92 14.67
CA VAL A 105 -0.70 -6.75 13.78
C VAL A 105 -0.53 -7.63 12.56
N VAL A 106 -1.55 -8.37 12.18
CA VAL A 106 -1.66 -9.06 10.90
C VAL A 106 -2.64 -8.32 10.01
N PHE A 107 -2.38 -8.30 8.72
CA PHE A 107 -3.26 -7.64 7.74
C PHE A 107 -3.28 -8.41 6.43
N GLY A 108 -4.33 -8.18 5.67
CA GLY A 108 -4.47 -8.73 4.33
C GLY A 108 -5.46 -7.95 3.51
N LYS A 109 -5.31 -8.05 2.19
CA LYS A 109 -6.20 -7.45 1.21
C LYS A 109 -6.28 -8.37 -0.01
N TYR A 110 -7.49 -8.70 -0.40
CA TYR A 110 -7.81 -9.42 -1.61
C TYR A 110 -8.58 -8.49 -2.56
N TRP A 111 -8.37 -8.61 -3.85
CA TRP A 111 -9.11 -7.81 -4.82
C TRP A 111 -9.62 -8.63 -6.00
N ILE A 112 -10.82 -8.27 -6.43
CA ILE A 112 -11.41 -8.71 -7.69
C ILE A 112 -11.05 -7.65 -8.73
N PRO A 113 -10.21 -7.98 -9.72
CA PRO A 113 -9.78 -7.01 -10.71
C PRO A 113 -10.83 -6.82 -11.78
N ILE A 114 -10.98 -5.58 -12.26
CA ILE A 114 -11.72 -5.19 -13.45
C ILE A 114 -10.70 -4.50 -14.36
N ILE A 115 -10.13 -5.28 -15.29
CA ILE A 115 -9.04 -4.81 -16.15
C ILE A 115 -9.67 -4.23 -17.42
N ASP A 116 -9.65 -2.91 -17.52
CA ASP A 116 -10.14 -2.13 -18.65
C ASP A 116 -9.00 -1.57 -19.53
N GLY A 117 -7.77 -1.58 -19.02
CA GLY A 117 -6.58 -1.13 -19.75
C GLY A 117 -6.20 -2.05 -20.91
N VAL A 118 -6.09 -1.47 -22.12
CA VAL A 118 -5.72 -2.22 -23.33
C VAL A 118 -4.30 -2.77 -23.24
N ASN A 119 -3.37 -1.99 -22.67
CA ASN A 119 -1.93 -2.27 -22.67
C ASN A 119 -1.44 -3.06 -21.46
N ASN A 120 -2.32 -3.45 -20.54
CA ASN A 120 -1.93 -4.14 -19.30
C ASN A 120 -2.87 -5.30 -18.92
N LYS A 121 -3.37 -6.04 -19.92
CA LYS A 121 -4.27 -7.20 -19.70
C LYS A 121 -3.67 -8.30 -18.83
N ASP A 122 -2.36 -8.39 -18.77
CA ASP A 122 -1.59 -9.37 -18.00
C ASP A 122 -1.09 -8.85 -16.64
N ILE A 123 -1.62 -7.70 -16.17
CA ILE A 123 -1.14 -7.00 -14.97
C ILE A 123 -1.13 -7.88 -13.72
N LEU A 124 -2.08 -8.82 -13.59
CA LEU A 124 -2.17 -9.72 -12.43
C LEU A 124 -0.98 -10.68 -12.30
N LYS A 125 -0.33 -11.01 -13.43
CA LYS A 125 0.88 -11.84 -13.40
C LYS A 125 2.02 -11.16 -12.65
N TYR A 126 1.98 -9.85 -12.50
CA TYR A 126 3.04 -9.01 -11.96
C TYR A 126 2.62 -8.24 -10.70
N CYS A 127 1.50 -7.52 -10.75
CA CYS A 127 0.99 -6.72 -9.64
C CYS A 127 0.22 -7.53 -8.58
N GLY A 128 -0.14 -8.79 -8.91
CA GLY A 128 -0.73 -9.72 -7.95
C GLY A 128 -2.24 -9.73 -7.88
N ILE A 129 -2.77 -10.61 -7.02
CA ILE A 129 -4.19 -10.89 -6.82
C ILE A 129 -4.64 -10.71 -5.37
N TYR A 130 -3.73 -10.82 -4.41
CA TYR A 130 -3.94 -10.49 -3.01
C TYR A 130 -2.61 -10.21 -2.33
N GLN A 131 -2.68 -9.56 -1.19
CA GLN A 131 -1.54 -9.35 -0.31
C GLN A 131 -1.88 -9.72 1.13
N PHE A 132 -0.87 -10.10 1.87
CA PHE A 132 -0.94 -10.31 3.31
C PHE A 132 0.39 -9.97 3.95
N GLY A 133 0.36 -9.72 5.22
CA GLY A 133 1.57 -9.39 5.94
C GLY A 133 1.34 -9.22 7.42
N TRP A 134 2.39 -8.82 8.09
CA TRP A 134 2.35 -8.51 9.51
C TRP A 134 3.30 -7.38 9.85
N GLN A 135 3.02 -6.74 10.95
CA GLN A 135 3.80 -5.66 11.50
C GLN A 135 4.08 -5.92 12.97
N VAL A 136 5.31 -5.69 13.39
CA VAL A 136 5.76 -5.82 14.77
C VAL A 136 6.26 -4.48 15.27
N HIS A 137 5.82 -4.10 16.48
CA HIS A 137 6.28 -2.89 17.16
C HIS A 137 7.06 -3.24 18.43
N SER A 138 8.08 -2.47 18.72
CA SER A 138 8.73 -2.55 20.03
C SER A 138 7.80 -2.07 21.15
N VAL A 139 7.99 -2.55 22.38
CA VAL A 139 7.20 -2.17 23.57
C VAL A 139 7.14 -0.64 23.74
N ASN A 140 8.25 0.04 23.54
CA ASN A 140 8.34 1.51 23.62
C ASN A 140 7.84 2.24 22.39
N ARG A 141 7.31 1.49 21.37
CA ARG A 141 6.80 2.01 20.09
C ARG A 141 7.76 2.91 19.32
N LYS A 142 9.06 2.78 19.55
CA LYS A 142 10.09 3.52 18.81
C LYS A 142 10.50 2.80 17.53
N PHE A 143 10.41 1.49 17.50
CA PHE A 143 10.82 0.66 16.38
C PHE A 143 9.62 -0.16 15.85
N ALA A 144 9.51 -0.23 14.54
CA ALA A 144 8.52 -1.05 13.85
C ALA A 144 9.16 -1.74 12.66
N THR A 145 8.76 -2.98 12.42
CA THR A 145 9.10 -3.71 11.19
C THR A 145 7.84 -4.28 10.57
N SER A 146 7.81 -4.39 9.25
CA SER A 146 6.72 -5.06 8.56
C SER A 146 7.22 -5.91 7.40
N ILE A 147 6.46 -6.94 7.10
CA ILE A 147 6.62 -7.77 5.91
C ILE A 147 5.28 -7.76 5.20
N THR A 148 5.31 -7.46 3.90
CA THR A 148 4.16 -7.59 3.01
C THR A 148 4.53 -8.52 1.86
N LEU A 149 3.68 -9.51 1.63
CA LEU A 149 3.80 -10.47 0.55
C LEU A 149 2.61 -10.28 -0.40
N VAL A 150 2.91 -9.91 -1.65
CA VAL A 150 1.88 -9.75 -2.69
C VAL A 150 1.94 -10.97 -3.59
N LYS A 151 0.89 -11.81 -3.53
CA LYS A 151 0.80 -13.03 -4.34
C LYS A 151 0.48 -12.69 -5.78
N ARG A 152 1.36 -13.07 -6.69
CA ARG A 152 1.12 -12.93 -8.13
C ARG A 152 0.23 -14.04 -8.65
N GLN A 153 -0.38 -13.83 -9.80
CA GLN A 153 -1.24 -14.82 -10.46
C GLN A 153 -0.44 -16.12 -10.76
N GLY A 154 -1.10 -17.26 -10.61
CA GLY A 154 -0.55 -18.61 -10.85
C GLY A 154 -0.44 -19.43 -9.57
N TRP A 155 -0.16 -20.74 -9.73
CA TRP A 155 -0.10 -21.71 -8.63
C TRP A 155 1.27 -21.76 -7.94
N ASN A 156 2.29 -21.17 -8.54
CA ASN A 156 3.66 -21.16 -8.00
C ASN A 156 3.75 -20.25 -6.75
N LEU A 157 4.75 -20.49 -5.90
CA LEU A 157 5.10 -19.65 -4.77
C LEU A 157 5.80 -18.36 -5.24
N ASN A 158 5.10 -17.56 -6.05
CA ASN A 158 5.60 -16.34 -6.66
C ASN A 158 5.03 -15.13 -5.92
N TYR A 159 5.86 -14.45 -5.16
CA TYR A 159 5.50 -13.26 -4.42
C TYR A 159 6.36 -12.06 -4.83
N ASN A 160 5.76 -10.87 -4.74
CA ASN A 160 6.52 -9.64 -4.57
C ASN A 160 6.65 -9.43 -3.06
N VAL A 161 7.84 -9.04 -2.61
CA VAL A 161 8.19 -8.94 -1.19
C VAL A 161 8.53 -7.51 -0.85
N ILE A 162 7.92 -7.00 0.22
CA ILE A 162 8.23 -5.68 0.76
C ILE A 162 8.60 -5.87 2.22
N LEU A 163 9.81 -5.46 2.58
CA LEU A 163 10.30 -5.43 3.96
C LEU A 163 10.48 -3.98 4.37
N GLU A 164 10.00 -3.63 5.54
CA GLU A 164 10.13 -2.29 6.06
C GLU A 164 10.66 -2.28 7.49
N ALA A 165 11.45 -1.28 7.79
CA ALA A 165 11.90 -0.97 9.14
C ALA A 165 11.76 0.54 9.37
N ALA A 166 11.24 0.92 10.52
CA ALA A 166 11.02 2.31 10.88
C ALA A 166 11.47 2.57 12.33
N TYR A 167 12.20 3.65 12.54
CA TYR A 167 12.67 4.06 13.86
C TYR A 167 12.33 5.54 14.10
N ARG A 168 11.70 5.85 15.23
CA ARG A 168 11.46 7.23 15.66
C ARG A 168 12.28 7.58 16.89
N PHE A 169 12.88 8.76 16.87
CA PHE A 169 13.70 9.25 17.98
C PHE A 169 12.86 9.65 19.20
N SER A 170 11.63 10.11 18.97
CA SER A 170 10.73 10.55 20.02
C SER A 170 9.32 9.97 19.84
N THR A 171 8.71 9.49 20.93
CA THR A 171 7.31 9.03 20.94
C THR A 171 6.30 10.16 20.76
N LYS A 172 6.74 11.41 20.82
CA LYS A 172 5.94 12.62 20.58
C LYS A 172 5.91 13.02 19.10
N SER A 173 6.72 12.36 18.25
CA SER A 173 6.79 12.62 16.79
C SER A 173 6.17 11.49 16.01
N ASN A 174 5.53 11.81 14.88
CA ASN A 174 5.04 10.85 13.89
C ASN A 174 6.04 10.61 12.74
N GLN A 175 7.23 11.19 12.84
CA GLN A 175 8.29 11.05 11.86
C GLN A 175 9.22 9.90 12.26
N TYR A 176 9.52 9.04 11.28
CA TYR A 176 10.39 7.89 11.44
C TYR A 176 11.50 7.94 10.40
N LEU A 177 12.71 7.61 10.81
CA LEU A 177 13.73 7.14 9.88
C LEU A 177 13.24 5.80 9.32
N PHE A 178 13.31 5.62 8.02
CA PHE A 178 12.66 4.53 7.33
C PHE A 178 13.60 3.84 6.35
N ALA A 179 13.55 2.53 6.34
CA ALA A 179 14.19 1.69 5.32
C ALA A 179 13.15 0.76 4.71
N GLN A 180 13.15 0.64 3.38
CA GLN A 180 12.30 -0.28 2.63
C GLN A 180 13.15 -1.10 1.66
N PHE A 181 13.00 -2.41 1.69
CA PHE A 181 13.49 -3.30 0.67
C PHE A 181 12.30 -3.84 -0.14
N TYR A 182 12.37 -3.67 -1.44
CA TYR A 182 11.42 -4.21 -2.40
C TYR A 182 12.11 -5.28 -3.26
N SER A 183 11.42 -6.41 -3.50
CA SER A 183 11.90 -7.45 -4.42
C SER A 183 10.70 -8.01 -5.18
N GLY A 184 10.66 -7.80 -6.49
CA GLY A 184 9.54 -8.27 -7.31
C GLY A 184 9.26 -7.43 -8.55
N TYR A 185 8.01 -7.50 -8.98
CA TYR A 185 7.44 -6.83 -10.15
C TYR A 185 6.34 -5.85 -9.71
N GLY A 186 5.97 -4.91 -10.58
CA GLY A 186 4.76 -4.10 -10.37
C GLY A 186 4.83 -3.13 -9.20
N GLU A 187 6.03 -2.67 -8.82
CA GLU A 187 6.16 -1.57 -7.86
C GLU A 187 5.60 -0.26 -8.42
N GLY A 188 5.83 0.00 -9.70
CA GLY A 188 5.22 1.06 -10.52
C GLY A 188 4.44 0.46 -11.69
N LEU A 189 3.50 1.23 -12.25
CA LEU A 189 2.62 0.75 -13.31
C LEU A 189 3.29 0.77 -14.68
N LEU A 190 4.14 1.74 -14.98
CA LEU A 190 4.74 1.85 -16.30
C LEU A 190 5.61 0.62 -16.62
N ALA A 191 6.51 0.29 -15.71
CA ALA A 191 7.45 -0.82 -15.82
C ALA A 191 7.00 -2.07 -15.02
N TYR A 192 5.68 -2.32 -14.93
CA TYR A 192 5.14 -3.38 -14.07
C TYR A 192 5.64 -4.80 -14.43
N LYS A 193 6.14 -5.00 -15.64
CA LYS A 193 6.72 -6.28 -16.12
C LYS A 193 8.19 -6.46 -15.76
N GLU A 194 8.83 -5.42 -15.25
CA GLU A 194 10.24 -5.47 -14.92
C GLU A 194 10.43 -5.94 -13.48
N TYR A 195 11.29 -6.94 -13.33
CA TYR A 195 11.73 -7.38 -12.00
C TYR A 195 12.86 -6.49 -11.51
N HIS A 196 12.76 -6.05 -10.27
CA HIS A 196 13.84 -5.32 -9.63
C HIS A 196 13.92 -5.57 -8.14
N GLN A 197 15.07 -5.24 -7.60
CA GLN A 197 15.34 -5.21 -6.17
C GLN A 197 15.84 -3.81 -5.81
N GLN A 198 15.21 -3.21 -4.83
CA GLN A 198 15.51 -1.84 -4.41
C GLN A 198 15.59 -1.75 -2.89
N LEU A 199 16.68 -1.19 -2.39
CA LEU A 199 16.79 -0.76 -1.01
C LEU A 199 16.72 0.76 -0.97
N ARG A 200 15.77 1.30 -0.20
CA ARG A 200 15.57 2.73 -0.03
C ARG A 200 15.66 3.10 1.44
N ILE A 201 16.28 4.23 1.71
CA ILE A 201 16.35 4.83 3.05
C ILE A 201 15.76 6.23 2.94
N GLY A 202 14.94 6.61 3.91
CA GLY A 202 14.27 7.90 3.88
C GLY A 202 13.53 8.22 5.17
N ILE A 203 12.51 9.04 5.05
CA ILE A 203 11.65 9.46 6.16
C ILE A 203 10.22 9.07 5.82
N VAL A 204 9.50 8.53 6.81
CA VAL A 204 8.07 8.29 6.71
C VAL A 204 7.35 8.99 7.85
N ILE A 205 6.19 9.55 7.53
CA ILE A 205 5.25 10.11 8.50
C ILE A 205 4.08 9.13 8.55
N LYS A 206 3.88 8.47 9.70
CA LYS A 206 2.79 7.52 9.90
C LYS A 206 1.89 8.01 11.05
N PRO A 207 0.56 7.89 10.95
CA PRO A 207 -0.31 8.07 12.10
C PRO A 207 0.07 7.04 13.18
N THR A 208 -0.17 7.41 14.45
CA THR A 208 0.22 6.59 15.61
C THR A 208 -0.53 5.25 15.71
N LEU A 209 -1.62 5.11 14.99
CA LEU A 209 -2.48 3.95 14.98
C LEU A 209 -2.72 3.54 13.52
N PHE A 210 -2.05 2.48 13.09
CA PHE A 210 -2.24 1.76 11.83
C PHE A 210 -1.77 2.47 10.56
N SER A 211 -0.85 1.83 9.87
CA SER A 211 -0.74 1.98 8.44
C SER A 211 -1.90 1.18 7.83
N GLU A 212 -2.80 1.84 7.13
CA GLU A 212 -3.77 1.16 6.27
C GLU A 212 -3.02 0.63 5.04
N TYR A 213 -3.09 -0.66 4.85
CA TYR A 213 -2.60 -1.35 3.67
C TYR A 213 -3.77 -1.73 2.76
#